data_33abd88d903607de8eb6fbc9b781dabc
#
_entry.id   33abd88d903607de8eb6fbc9b781dabc
#
_cell.length_a   1.000
_cell.length_b   1.000
_cell.length_c   1.000
_cell.angle_alpha   90.00
_cell.angle_beta   90.00
_cell.angle_gamma   90.00
#
_symmetry.space_group_name_H-M   'P 1'
#
loop_
_entity.id
_entity.type
_entity.pdbx_description
1 polymer ?
#
loop_
_entity_poly.entity_id
_entity_poly.type
_entity_poly.pdbx_seq_one_letter_code
_entity_poly.pdbx_strand_id
1 'polypeptide(L)'
;AFRADVESGLCKILAVGCGRQKGAENMHKYDLGKTIVPAARLIMQKASVLCGLVVTENAVGGTHSIKLVGPQEFAEIDRKFLKIAWSLLPKLPMDDLDILLVDEMGKNVSGAGMDPNVIGFWRREGGPRKPDFRILIVLDLTPHSHGNATGIGMADLTTRRVIDQIDWDATYMNVFTSGVLRSARMPIPLENDRAAVETALARVPVPANARMVRIVNTGELETFWASQAVLPELKANPEITADLQPIELRFNQDGRLIPMSAREFPIKFDMRFKTHPTSVLGFIR
;
A
#
# COMPACT_ATOMS: atom_id res chain seq x y z
N ALA A 1 7.45 6.02 1.26
CA ALA A 1 7.10 7.32 0.76
C ALA A 1 7.12 8.36 1.88
N PHE A 2 7.25 9.61 1.55
CA PHE A 2 7.20 10.77 2.44
C PHE A 2 6.42 11.86 1.72
N ARG A 3 5.96 12.88 2.43
CA ARG A 3 5.12 13.93 1.86
C ARG A 3 5.93 15.19 1.57
N ALA A 4 6.17 15.51 0.30
CA ALA A 4 6.88 16.71 -0.16
C ALA A 4 6.48 17.12 -1.57
N ASP A 5 6.90 18.32 -2.00
CA ASP A 5 6.72 18.83 -3.37
C ASP A 5 7.39 17.96 -4.44
N VAL A 6 8.52 17.36 -4.07
CA VAL A 6 9.28 16.38 -4.86
C VAL A 6 9.61 15.23 -3.93
N GLU A 7 8.90 14.13 -4.07
CA GLU A 7 9.09 12.93 -3.24
C GLU A 7 9.44 11.67 -4.04
N SER A 8 9.30 11.72 -5.35
CA SER A 8 9.67 10.69 -6.31
C SER A 8 10.07 11.36 -7.63
N GLY A 9 10.61 10.59 -8.58
CA GLY A 9 10.99 11.10 -9.89
C GLY A 9 12.49 11.29 -10.06
N LEU A 10 12.88 12.10 -11.03
CA LEU A 10 14.26 12.26 -11.50
C LEU A 10 15.20 12.82 -10.44
N CYS A 11 14.77 13.83 -9.69
CA CYS A 11 15.57 14.39 -8.61
C CYS A 11 15.87 13.35 -7.52
N LYS A 12 14.89 12.52 -7.16
CA LYS A 12 15.09 11.46 -6.17
C LYS A 12 15.99 10.34 -6.70
N ILE A 13 15.89 9.98 -7.97
CA ILE A 13 16.79 9.00 -8.59
C ILE A 13 18.23 9.47 -8.49
N LEU A 14 18.51 10.74 -8.83
CA LEU A 14 19.85 11.28 -8.69
C LEU A 14 20.32 11.34 -7.23
N ALA A 15 19.52 11.92 -6.34
CA ALA A 15 19.92 12.19 -4.97
C ALA A 15 19.99 10.93 -4.09
N VAL A 16 19.09 9.97 -4.29
CA VAL A 16 18.95 8.77 -3.45
C VAL A 16 19.40 7.52 -4.21
N GLY A 17 18.81 7.27 -5.39
CA GLY A 17 19.03 6.04 -6.15
C GLY A 17 20.49 5.87 -6.61
N CYS A 18 21.07 6.88 -7.22
CA CYS A 18 22.46 6.85 -7.68
C CYS A 18 23.49 6.86 -6.53
N GLY A 19 23.07 7.25 -5.31
CA GLY A 19 23.92 7.28 -4.12
C GLY A 19 24.16 5.91 -3.47
N ARG A 20 23.54 4.84 -3.99
CA ARG A 20 23.55 3.49 -3.42
C ARG A 20 23.06 3.51 -1.95
N GLN A 21 23.42 2.49 -1.15
CA GLN A 21 23.01 2.39 0.25
C GLN A 21 23.43 3.61 1.09
N LYS A 22 24.70 4.01 1.02
CA LYS A 22 25.21 5.17 1.76
C LYS A 22 24.53 6.47 1.41
N GLY A 23 24.25 6.68 0.13
CA GLY A 23 23.50 7.84 -0.34
C GLY A 23 22.07 7.84 0.20
N ALA A 24 21.41 6.70 0.14
CA ALA A 24 20.06 6.54 0.68
C ALA A 24 20.02 6.80 2.19
N GLU A 25 20.92 6.19 2.98
CA GLU A 25 21.02 6.40 4.43
C GLU A 25 21.22 7.89 4.78
N ASN A 26 22.19 8.52 4.12
CA ASN A 26 22.47 9.95 4.36
C ASN A 26 21.28 10.83 4.01
N MET A 27 20.66 10.60 2.86
CA MET A 27 19.52 11.39 2.44
C MET A 27 18.32 11.24 3.39
N HIS A 28 18.09 10.03 3.94
CA HIS A 28 17.02 9.80 4.92
C HIS A 28 17.28 10.44 6.29
N LYS A 29 18.56 10.72 6.65
CA LYS A 29 18.90 11.46 7.87
C LYS A 29 18.50 12.94 7.82
N TYR A 30 18.45 13.53 6.63
CA TYR A 30 18.33 14.96 6.45
C TYR A 30 17.05 15.33 5.72
N ASP A 31 15.88 15.11 6.27
CA ASP A 31 14.60 15.56 5.71
C ASP A 31 14.56 15.53 4.15
N LEU A 32 14.22 14.40 3.60
CA LEU A 32 14.18 14.17 2.14
C LEU A 32 13.46 15.29 1.37
N GLY A 33 12.36 15.80 1.93
CA GLY A 33 11.58 16.84 1.28
C GLY A 33 12.36 18.13 1.04
N LYS A 34 13.33 18.42 1.91
CA LYS A 34 14.18 19.62 1.79
C LYS A 34 15.47 19.36 1.02
N THR A 35 15.97 18.12 1.02
CA THR A 35 17.33 17.82 0.53
C THR A 35 17.37 17.24 -0.87
N ILE A 36 16.31 16.59 -1.37
CA ILE A 36 16.32 15.95 -2.70
C ILE A 36 16.66 16.94 -3.83
N VAL A 37 15.97 18.06 -3.92
CA VAL A 37 16.17 19.00 -5.02
C VAL A 37 17.56 19.68 -4.97
N PRO A 38 18.03 20.20 -3.82
CA PRO A 38 19.41 20.73 -3.72
C PRO A 38 20.48 19.68 -4.05
N ALA A 39 20.34 18.45 -3.57
CA ALA A 39 21.30 17.38 -3.86
C ALA A 39 21.31 17.02 -5.35
N ALA A 40 20.13 16.88 -5.98
CA ALA A 40 20.04 16.63 -7.41
C ALA A 40 20.70 17.73 -8.24
N ARG A 41 20.49 19.01 -7.88
CA ARG A 41 21.14 20.16 -8.53
C ARG A 41 22.67 20.09 -8.41
N LEU A 42 23.17 19.78 -7.23
CA LEU A 42 24.61 19.63 -7.00
C LEU A 42 25.20 18.50 -7.86
N ILE A 43 24.51 17.37 -7.96
CA ILE A 43 24.93 16.22 -8.78
C ILE A 43 24.97 16.64 -10.26
N MET A 44 23.94 17.31 -10.77
CA MET A 44 23.88 17.78 -12.15
C MET A 44 24.98 18.79 -12.50
N GLN A 45 25.50 19.53 -11.50
CA GLN A 45 26.65 20.41 -11.69
C GLN A 45 28.00 19.65 -11.76
N LYS A 46 28.05 18.44 -11.18
CA LYS A 46 29.30 17.66 -11.07
C LYS A 46 29.35 16.45 -12.00
N ALA A 47 28.23 16.05 -12.55
CA ALA A 47 28.10 14.89 -13.43
C ALA A 47 27.40 15.29 -14.74
N SER A 48 27.79 14.67 -15.83
CA SER A 48 27.15 14.84 -17.13
C SER A 48 25.82 14.11 -17.19
N VAL A 49 24.75 14.80 -16.86
CA VAL A 49 23.38 14.30 -17.01
C VAL A 49 22.80 14.80 -18.32
N LEU A 50 22.49 13.91 -19.24
CA LEU A 50 22.01 14.27 -20.58
C LEU A 50 20.52 14.62 -20.58
N CYS A 51 19.70 13.71 -20.06
CA CYS A 51 18.25 13.83 -20.03
C CYS A 51 17.67 12.92 -18.93
N GLY A 52 16.39 13.07 -18.66
CA GLY A 52 15.61 12.20 -17.80
C GLY A 52 14.32 11.76 -18.48
N LEU A 53 13.97 10.49 -18.32
CA LEU A 53 12.70 9.93 -18.75
C LEU A 53 11.78 9.81 -17.53
N VAL A 54 10.69 10.59 -17.52
CA VAL A 54 9.66 10.53 -16.46
C VAL A 54 8.51 9.66 -16.93
N VAL A 55 8.08 8.76 -16.06
CA VAL A 55 6.94 7.88 -16.30
C VAL A 55 5.98 7.99 -15.12
N THR A 56 4.68 8.09 -15.41
CA THR A 56 3.61 7.87 -14.41
C THR A 56 2.83 6.63 -14.80
N GLU A 57 2.41 5.89 -13.79
CA GLU A 57 1.58 4.70 -13.94
C GLU A 57 0.14 5.03 -13.55
N ASN A 58 -0.81 4.33 -14.13
CA ASN A 58 -2.21 4.35 -13.72
C ASN A 58 -2.42 3.41 -12.50
N ALA A 59 -3.65 3.36 -12.01
CA ALA A 59 -4.00 2.58 -10.83
C ALA A 59 -3.81 1.06 -10.96
N VAL A 60 -3.62 0.54 -12.18
CA VAL A 60 -3.40 -0.89 -12.48
C VAL A 60 -1.97 -1.20 -12.94
N GLY A 61 -1.02 -0.30 -12.68
CA GLY A 61 0.38 -0.48 -13.05
C GLY A 61 0.68 -0.31 -14.55
N GLY A 62 -0.29 0.15 -15.35
CA GLY A 62 -0.08 0.49 -16.76
C GLY A 62 0.49 1.90 -16.93
N THR A 63 1.30 2.12 -17.96
CA THR A 63 1.86 3.44 -18.26
C THR A 63 0.76 4.44 -18.61
N HIS A 64 0.70 5.54 -17.85
CA HIS A 64 -0.21 6.65 -18.11
C HIS A 64 0.44 7.77 -18.94
N SER A 65 1.64 8.22 -18.56
CA SER A 65 2.35 9.29 -19.25
C SER A 65 3.85 9.03 -19.29
N ILE A 66 4.47 9.43 -20.39
CA ILE A 66 5.94 9.40 -20.55
C ILE A 66 6.38 10.77 -21.07
N LYS A 67 7.45 11.32 -20.50
CA LYS A 67 8.07 12.55 -20.98
C LYS A 67 9.58 12.50 -20.86
N LEU A 68 10.28 12.88 -21.93
CA LEU A 68 11.72 13.11 -21.95
C LEU A 68 11.98 14.60 -21.67
N VAL A 69 12.89 14.89 -20.76
CA VAL A 69 13.21 16.28 -20.35
C VAL A 69 14.71 16.50 -20.13
N GLY A 70 15.15 17.74 -20.29
CA GLY A 70 16.50 18.16 -19.94
C GLY A 70 16.71 18.32 -18.43
N PRO A 71 17.96 18.26 -17.94
CA PRO A 71 18.27 18.32 -16.51
C PRO A 71 17.71 19.56 -15.80
N GLN A 72 17.63 20.69 -16.47
CA GLN A 72 17.11 21.95 -15.92
C GLN A 72 15.63 21.90 -15.57
N GLU A 73 14.87 20.98 -16.19
CA GLU A 73 13.43 20.83 -15.98
C GLU A 73 13.07 19.81 -14.86
N PHE A 74 14.04 19.04 -14.35
CA PHE A 74 13.78 17.91 -13.47
C PHE A 74 12.90 18.25 -12.27
N ALA A 75 13.20 19.30 -11.53
CA ALA A 75 12.42 19.64 -10.34
C ALA A 75 11.00 20.13 -10.67
N GLU A 76 10.80 20.79 -11.80
CA GLU A 76 9.49 21.25 -12.24
C GLU A 76 8.64 20.09 -12.72
N ILE A 77 9.21 19.22 -13.56
CA ILE A 77 8.50 18.08 -14.10
C ILE A 77 8.15 17.07 -13.00
N ASP A 78 9.05 16.85 -12.03
CA ASP A 78 8.77 15.97 -10.89
C ASP A 78 7.56 16.47 -10.09
N ARG A 79 7.45 17.79 -9.82
CA ARG A 79 6.26 18.37 -9.16
C ARG A 79 4.98 18.17 -9.97
N LYS A 80 5.08 18.38 -11.30
CA LYS A 80 3.93 18.22 -12.18
C LYS A 80 3.45 16.78 -12.25
N PHE A 81 4.39 15.85 -12.45
CA PHE A 81 4.08 14.43 -12.56
C PHE A 81 3.66 13.82 -11.21
N LEU A 82 4.18 14.32 -10.10
CA LEU A 82 3.72 13.93 -8.76
C LEU A 82 2.23 14.25 -8.56
N LYS A 83 1.75 15.42 -9.01
CA LYS A 83 0.33 15.76 -8.94
C LYS A 83 -0.54 14.80 -9.78
N ILE A 84 -0.06 14.44 -10.97
CA ILE A 84 -0.72 13.44 -11.82
C ILE A 84 -0.75 12.09 -11.10
N ALA A 85 0.40 11.62 -10.59
CA ALA A 85 0.49 10.36 -9.85
C ALA A 85 -0.46 10.33 -8.63
N TRP A 86 -0.59 11.44 -7.90
CA TRP A 86 -1.55 11.56 -6.80
C TRP A 86 -3.00 11.43 -7.24
N SER A 87 -3.36 11.97 -8.42
CA SER A 87 -4.73 11.84 -8.97
C SER A 87 -5.03 10.42 -9.48
N LEU A 88 -3.99 9.65 -9.79
CA LEU A 88 -4.10 8.27 -10.29
C LEU A 88 -3.94 7.23 -9.18
N LEU A 89 -3.61 7.65 -7.95
CA LEU A 89 -3.35 6.73 -6.85
C LEU A 89 -4.60 5.93 -6.49
N PRO A 90 -4.53 4.59 -6.50
CA PRO A 90 -5.66 3.76 -6.11
C PRO A 90 -6.00 3.96 -4.63
N LYS A 91 -7.30 3.95 -4.31
CA LYS A 91 -7.83 4.09 -2.95
C LYS A 91 -9.03 3.19 -2.77
N LEU A 92 -9.27 2.75 -1.55
CA LEU A 92 -10.55 2.20 -1.19
C LEU A 92 -11.60 3.32 -1.17
N PRO A 93 -12.86 3.05 -1.58
CA PRO A 93 -13.89 4.06 -1.71
C PRO A 93 -14.56 4.45 -0.37
N MET A 94 -13.89 4.18 0.76
CA MET A 94 -14.32 4.56 2.11
C MET A 94 -13.13 5.05 2.93
N ASP A 95 -13.41 5.94 3.87
CA ASP A 95 -12.39 6.55 4.74
C ASP A 95 -12.34 5.95 6.15
N ASP A 96 -13.33 5.12 6.53
CA ASP A 96 -13.37 4.45 7.85
C ASP A 96 -13.84 3.00 7.74
N LEU A 97 -13.17 2.13 8.48
CA LEU A 97 -13.51 0.71 8.64
C LEU A 97 -13.21 0.27 10.07
N ASP A 98 -13.97 -0.70 10.56
CA ASP A 98 -13.59 -1.41 11.79
C ASP A 98 -12.40 -2.34 11.52
N ILE A 99 -12.41 -3.02 10.35
CA ILE A 99 -11.40 -4.02 10.00
C ILE A 99 -11.02 -3.88 8.52
N LEU A 100 -9.73 -3.75 8.25
CA LEU A 100 -9.16 -3.99 6.93
C LEU A 100 -8.34 -5.29 6.98
N LEU A 101 -8.76 -6.28 6.20
CA LEU A 101 -8.08 -7.56 6.04
C LEU A 101 -7.27 -7.54 4.75
N VAL A 102 -5.97 -7.74 4.86
CA VAL A 102 -5.01 -7.81 3.75
C VAL A 102 -4.50 -9.24 3.65
N ASP A 103 -4.78 -9.91 2.53
CA ASP A 103 -4.39 -11.31 2.36
C ASP A 103 -2.87 -11.46 2.35
N GLU A 104 -2.15 -10.56 1.68
CA GLU A 104 -0.70 -10.59 1.63
C GLU A 104 -0.09 -9.20 1.55
N MET A 105 1.11 -9.05 2.08
CA MET A 105 1.95 -7.88 1.93
C MET A 105 3.29 -8.24 1.30
N GLY A 106 4.00 -7.26 0.76
CA GLY A 106 5.34 -7.54 0.24
C GLY A 106 6.04 -6.35 -0.40
N LYS A 107 7.35 -6.47 -0.54
CA LYS A 107 8.20 -5.47 -1.18
C LYS A 107 7.89 -5.29 -2.67
N ASN A 108 7.37 -6.31 -3.32
CA ASN A 108 6.90 -6.27 -4.70
C ASN A 108 5.56 -5.52 -4.84
N VAL A 109 4.75 -5.50 -3.78
CA VAL A 109 3.48 -4.75 -3.74
C VAL A 109 3.75 -3.26 -3.50
N SER A 110 4.58 -2.95 -2.51
CA SER A 110 4.98 -1.58 -2.19
C SER A 110 6.37 -1.57 -1.59
N GLY A 111 7.17 -0.55 -1.89
CA GLY A 111 8.46 -0.34 -1.24
C GLY A 111 8.39 -0.25 0.29
N ALA A 112 7.22 0.02 0.85
CA ALA A 112 6.92 0.00 2.29
C ALA A 112 6.25 -1.30 2.76
N GLY A 113 6.19 -2.32 1.91
CA GLY A 113 5.51 -3.60 2.16
C GLY A 113 4.01 -3.56 1.87
N MET A 114 3.33 -2.56 2.36
CA MET A 114 1.99 -2.11 1.98
C MET A 114 2.03 -0.62 1.63
N ASP A 115 1.15 -0.16 0.74
CA ASP A 115 1.12 1.27 0.42
C ASP A 115 0.47 2.06 1.58
N PRO A 116 1.23 2.93 2.26
CA PRO A 116 0.69 3.74 3.36
C PRO A 116 -0.43 4.70 2.92
N ASN A 117 -0.52 5.02 1.63
CA ASN A 117 -1.58 5.88 1.12
C ASN A 117 -2.92 5.15 1.06
N VAL A 118 -2.90 3.83 0.94
CA VAL A 118 -4.09 2.97 0.94
C VAL A 118 -4.55 2.69 2.37
N ILE A 119 -3.63 2.27 3.26
CA ILE A 119 -3.96 1.79 4.60
C ILE A 119 -3.99 2.89 5.69
N GLY A 120 -3.66 4.12 5.33
CA GLY A 120 -3.50 5.24 6.25
C GLY A 120 -2.04 5.58 6.52
N PHE A 121 -1.59 6.72 6.02
CA PHE A 121 -0.20 7.18 6.17
C PHE A 121 0.21 7.34 7.64
N TRP A 122 -0.73 7.65 8.52
CA TRP A 122 -0.53 7.78 9.95
C TRP A 122 0.00 6.50 10.63
N ARG A 123 -0.26 5.32 10.06
CA ARG A 123 0.29 4.04 10.56
C ARG A 123 1.80 3.97 10.42
N ARG A 124 2.34 4.64 9.41
CA ARG A 124 3.78 4.69 9.16
C ARG A 124 4.47 5.87 9.85
N GLU A 125 3.95 7.06 9.71
CA GLU A 125 4.64 8.29 10.08
C GLU A 125 3.92 9.08 11.19
N GLY A 126 2.68 8.70 11.52
CA GLY A 126 1.79 9.49 12.37
C GLY A 126 1.02 10.54 11.56
N GLY A 127 0.35 11.47 12.25
CA GLY A 127 -0.48 12.50 11.63
C GLY A 127 -1.97 12.17 11.67
N PRO A 128 -2.80 12.85 10.84
CA PRO A 128 -4.24 12.66 10.83
C PRO A 128 -4.62 11.22 10.44
N ARG A 129 -5.57 10.65 11.17
CA ARG A 129 -6.13 9.32 10.89
C ARG A 129 -7.11 9.40 9.73
N LYS A 130 -6.55 9.37 8.51
CA LYS A 130 -7.34 9.35 7.28
C LYS A 130 -6.56 8.61 6.17
N PRO A 131 -7.11 7.50 5.61
CA PRO A 131 -8.28 6.76 6.13
C PRO A 131 -8.05 6.22 7.54
N ASP A 132 -9.12 6.04 8.34
CA ASP A 132 -9.07 5.39 9.66
C ASP A 132 -9.60 3.97 9.56
N PHE A 133 -8.74 3.04 9.24
CA PHE A 133 -9.03 1.60 9.33
C PHE A 133 -8.54 1.15 10.70
N ARG A 134 -9.47 0.92 11.63
CA ARG A 134 -9.19 0.76 13.07
C ARG A 134 -8.30 -0.44 13.36
N ILE A 135 -8.60 -1.58 12.75
CA ILE A 135 -7.81 -2.82 12.88
C ILE A 135 -7.34 -3.25 11.49
N LEU A 136 -6.04 -3.32 11.31
CA LEU A 136 -5.39 -3.82 10.11
C LEU A 136 -4.84 -5.22 10.37
N ILE A 137 -5.30 -6.20 9.60
CA ILE A 137 -4.84 -7.59 9.66
C ILE A 137 -4.03 -7.89 8.41
N VAL A 138 -2.87 -8.52 8.57
CA VAL A 138 -2.06 -9.07 7.46
C VAL A 138 -1.94 -10.57 7.65
N LEU A 139 -2.34 -11.34 6.63
CA LEU A 139 -2.42 -12.80 6.74
C LEU A 139 -1.19 -13.51 6.18
N ASP A 140 -0.51 -12.95 5.18
CA ASP A 140 0.65 -13.60 4.56
C ASP A 140 1.71 -12.59 4.08
N LEU A 141 2.91 -13.09 3.77
CA LEU A 141 3.99 -12.37 3.12
C LEU A 141 4.22 -12.95 1.73
N THR A 142 4.28 -12.10 0.71
CA THR A 142 4.49 -12.58 -0.66
C THR A 142 5.83 -13.30 -0.80
N PRO A 143 5.91 -14.41 -1.56
CA PRO A 143 7.18 -15.09 -1.85
C PRO A 143 8.22 -14.15 -2.49
N HIS A 144 7.76 -13.20 -3.31
CA HIS A 144 8.61 -12.21 -3.97
C HIS A 144 9.25 -11.18 -3.03
N SER A 145 8.82 -11.12 -1.77
CA SER A 145 9.48 -10.33 -0.73
C SER A 145 10.77 -10.97 -0.22
N HIS A 146 11.01 -12.25 -0.53
CA HIS A 146 12.17 -13.01 -0.03
C HIS A 146 12.38 -12.85 1.48
N GLY A 147 11.30 -12.90 2.26
CA GLY A 147 11.31 -12.72 3.71
C GLY A 147 11.40 -11.28 4.20
N ASN A 148 11.61 -10.29 3.33
CA ASN A 148 11.65 -8.88 3.74
C ASN A 148 10.26 -8.37 4.08
N ALA A 149 9.95 -8.32 5.37
CA ALA A 149 8.66 -7.88 5.92
C ALA A 149 8.66 -6.41 6.35
N THR A 150 9.49 -5.55 5.75
CA THR A 150 9.42 -4.10 5.98
C THR A 150 7.98 -3.60 5.79
N GLY A 151 7.43 -2.97 6.82
CA GLY A 151 6.05 -2.48 6.81
C GLY A 151 5.08 -3.33 7.62
N ILE A 152 5.47 -4.53 8.07
CA ILE A 152 4.62 -5.36 8.94
C ILE A 152 4.17 -4.60 10.20
N GLY A 153 4.98 -3.70 10.71
CA GLY A 153 4.67 -2.87 11.87
C GLY A 153 3.54 -1.84 11.67
N MET A 154 2.97 -1.75 10.48
CA MET A 154 1.76 -0.98 10.21
C MET A 154 0.48 -1.79 10.49
N ALA A 155 0.57 -3.12 10.56
CA ALA A 155 -0.52 -4.00 10.94
C ALA A 155 -0.73 -3.99 12.47
N ASP A 156 -1.95 -4.31 12.90
CA ASP A 156 -2.30 -4.52 14.30
C ASP A 156 -2.25 -6.01 14.65
N LEU A 157 -2.75 -6.86 13.74
CA LEU A 157 -2.77 -8.31 13.86
C LEU A 157 -2.11 -8.98 12.66
N THR A 158 -1.52 -10.14 12.90
CA THR A 158 -0.96 -11.01 11.85
C THR A 158 -1.08 -12.47 12.27
N THR A 159 -0.46 -13.37 11.52
CA THR A 159 -0.41 -14.80 11.82
C THR A 159 0.99 -15.24 12.19
N ARG A 160 1.14 -16.34 12.95
CA ARG A 160 2.45 -16.97 13.22
C ARG A 160 3.16 -17.32 11.92
N ARG A 161 2.43 -17.78 10.91
CA ARG A 161 2.95 -18.07 9.57
C ARG A 161 3.73 -16.90 8.98
N VAL A 162 3.21 -15.67 9.08
CA VAL A 162 3.94 -14.48 8.61
C VAL A 162 5.24 -14.31 9.37
N ILE A 163 5.20 -14.45 10.70
CA ILE A 163 6.39 -14.28 11.54
C ILE A 163 7.49 -15.29 11.18
N ASP A 164 7.09 -16.54 10.94
CA ASP A 164 8.02 -17.64 10.59
C ASP A 164 8.66 -17.45 9.20
N GLN A 165 8.05 -16.65 8.33
CA GLN A 165 8.58 -16.33 7.00
C GLN A 165 9.57 -15.14 7.00
N ILE A 166 9.66 -14.37 8.10
CA ILE A 166 10.45 -13.14 8.12
C ILE A 166 11.96 -13.45 8.13
N ASP A 167 12.66 -12.94 7.13
CA ASP A 167 14.09 -12.70 7.17
C ASP A 167 14.35 -11.40 7.95
N TRP A 168 14.78 -11.53 9.19
CA TRP A 168 15.01 -10.41 10.09
C TRP A 168 16.18 -9.54 9.65
N ASP A 169 17.24 -10.12 9.08
CA ASP A 169 18.41 -9.38 8.62
C ASP A 169 18.04 -8.50 7.43
N ALA A 170 17.34 -9.05 6.43
CA ALA A 170 16.86 -8.30 5.29
C ALA A 170 15.85 -7.21 5.71
N THR A 171 14.94 -7.51 6.66
CA THR A 171 13.94 -6.59 7.17
C THR A 171 14.59 -5.44 7.92
N TYR A 172 15.50 -5.72 8.85
CA TYR A 172 16.17 -4.68 9.66
C TYR A 172 17.11 -3.81 8.81
N MET A 173 17.86 -4.41 7.87
CA MET A 173 18.68 -3.64 6.94
C MET A 173 17.85 -2.59 6.20
N ASN A 174 16.68 -2.99 5.71
CA ASN A 174 15.76 -2.09 5.00
C ASN A 174 15.21 -0.98 5.93
N VAL A 175 14.82 -1.35 7.15
CA VAL A 175 14.27 -0.42 8.14
C VAL A 175 15.31 0.61 8.59
N PHE A 176 16.55 0.18 8.86
CA PHE A 176 17.64 1.08 9.23
C PHE A 176 18.00 2.03 8.08
N THR A 177 18.07 1.52 6.85
CA THR A 177 18.34 2.34 5.66
C THR A 177 17.26 3.41 5.46
N SER A 178 15.99 3.07 5.68
CA SER A 178 14.87 4.00 5.52
C SER A 178 14.67 4.95 6.70
N GLY A 179 15.22 4.62 7.88
CA GLY A 179 15.03 5.36 9.13
C GLY A 179 13.64 5.23 9.76
N VAL A 180 12.75 4.42 9.20
CA VAL A 180 11.36 4.25 9.69
C VAL A 180 11.27 3.01 10.59
N LEU A 181 11.79 3.14 11.82
CA LEU A 181 11.94 2.00 12.75
C LEU A 181 10.61 1.31 13.08
N ARG A 182 9.50 2.07 13.13
CA ARG A 182 8.18 1.51 13.41
C ARG A 182 7.68 0.53 12.33
N SER A 183 8.28 0.53 11.13
CA SER A 183 7.96 -0.43 10.07
C SER A 183 8.34 -1.88 10.39
N ALA A 184 9.18 -2.10 11.42
CA ALA A 184 9.53 -3.42 11.93
C ALA A 184 8.92 -3.73 13.30
N ARG A 185 7.96 -2.94 13.80
CA ARG A 185 7.20 -3.30 15.00
C ARG A 185 6.46 -4.62 14.76
N MET A 186 6.34 -5.41 15.81
CA MET A 186 5.64 -6.69 15.73
C MET A 186 4.14 -6.46 15.99
N PRO A 187 3.26 -6.75 15.02
CA PRO A 187 1.83 -6.91 15.29
C PRO A 187 1.58 -8.14 16.14
N ILE A 188 0.41 -8.25 16.75
CA ILE A 188 0.05 -9.43 17.56
C ILE A 188 -0.11 -10.64 16.63
N PRO A 189 0.72 -11.70 16.76
CA PRO A 189 0.64 -12.88 15.91
C PRO A 189 -0.37 -13.88 16.48
N LEU A 190 -1.44 -14.13 15.73
CA LEU A 190 -2.43 -15.15 16.05
C LEU A 190 -2.03 -16.49 15.43
N GLU A 191 -2.63 -17.56 15.91
CA GLU A 191 -2.32 -18.93 15.49
C GLU A 191 -2.54 -19.14 13.98
N ASN A 192 -3.67 -18.63 13.46
CA ASN A 192 -4.05 -18.75 12.07
C ASN A 192 -4.96 -17.60 11.63
N ASP A 193 -5.41 -17.63 10.37
CA ASP A 193 -6.21 -16.57 9.76
C ASP A 193 -7.58 -16.42 10.44
N ARG A 194 -8.21 -17.56 10.81
CA ARG A 194 -9.50 -17.56 11.53
C ARG A 194 -9.35 -16.85 12.88
N ALA A 195 -8.33 -17.21 13.66
CA ALA A 195 -8.08 -16.60 14.96
C ALA A 195 -7.83 -15.08 14.84
N ALA A 196 -7.15 -14.63 13.77
CA ALA A 196 -6.92 -13.21 13.52
C ALA A 196 -8.23 -12.46 13.23
N VAL A 197 -9.08 -13.01 12.38
CA VAL A 197 -10.40 -12.42 12.04
C VAL A 197 -11.33 -12.42 13.25
N GLU A 198 -11.46 -13.54 13.96
CA GLU A 198 -12.31 -13.64 15.16
C GLU A 198 -11.85 -12.68 16.27
N THR A 199 -10.53 -12.57 16.48
CA THR A 199 -9.96 -11.59 17.43
C THR A 199 -10.32 -10.17 17.08
N ALA A 200 -10.23 -9.79 15.80
CA ALA A 200 -10.61 -8.45 15.34
C ALA A 200 -12.12 -8.20 15.52
N LEU A 201 -12.97 -9.15 15.11
CA LEU A 201 -14.42 -9.04 15.26
C LEU A 201 -14.85 -8.90 16.73
N ALA A 202 -14.17 -9.59 17.66
CA ALA A 202 -14.42 -9.46 19.10
C ALA A 202 -14.09 -8.05 19.66
N ARG A 203 -13.42 -7.18 18.89
CA ARG A 203 -13.17 -5.77 19.28
C ARG A 203 -14.20 -4.80 18.72
N VAL A 204 -15.09 -5.26 17.85
CA VAL A 204 -16.21 -4.46 17.34
C VAL A 204 -17.40 -4.60 18.28
N PRO A 205 -18.04 -3.49 18.73
CA PRO A 205 -19.13 -3.55 19.68
C PRO A 205 -20.29 -4.46 19.28
N VAL A 206 -20.61 -4.50 17.98
CA VAL A 206 -21.61 -5.39 17.39
C VAL A 206 -20.99 -6.09 16.19
N PRO A 207 -20.39 -7.28 16.35
CA PRO A 207 -19.66 -7.97 15.28
C PRO A 207 -20.46 -8.17 13.99
N ALA A 208 -21.77 -8.40 14.09
CA ALA A 208 -22.66 -8.53 12.93
C ALA A 208 -22.75 -7.24 12.09
N ASN A 209 -22.42 -6.09 12.67
CA ASN A 209 -22.44 -4.80 12.01
C ASN A 209 -21.01 -4.29 11.70
N ALA A 210 -20.01 -5.14 11.81
CA ALA A 210 -18.63 -4.77 11.55
C ALA A 210 -18.47 -4.24 10.12
N ARG A 211 -17.91 -3.05 9.98
CA ARG A 211 -17.49 -2.47 8.71
C ARG A 211 -16.15 -3.08 8.33
N MET A 212 -16.18 -4.15 7.57
CA MET A 212 -14.98 -4.89 7.18
C MET A 212 -14.80 -4.90 5.67
N VAL A 213 -13.57 -4.73 5.25
CA VAL A 213 -13.13 -4.91 3.86
C VAL A 213 -11.95 -5.87 3.85
N ARG A 214 -11.93 -6.76 2.84
CA ARG A 214 -10.81 -7.63 2.51
C ARG A 214 -10.25 -7.25 1.15
N ILE A 215 -8.95 -7.13 1.06
CA ILE A 215 -8.20 -6.91 -0.19
C ILE A 215 -7.15 -8.02 -0.33
N VAL A 216 -6.76 -8.32 -1.57
CA VAL A 216 -5.61 -9.22 -1.81
C VAL A 216 -4.36 -8.55 -1.27
N ASN A 217 -4.04 -7.38 -1.79
CA ASN A 217 -2.95 -6.52 -1.31
C ASN A 217 -3.20 -5.06 -1.69
N THR A 218 -2.35 -4.14 -1.25
CA THR A 218 -2.54 -2.70 -1.50
C THR A 218 -2.24 -2.26 -2.93
N GLY A 219 -1.72 -3.12 -3.78
CA GLY A 219 -1.50 -2.87 -5.20
C GLY A 219 -2.65 -3.37 -6.09
N GLU A 220 -3.55 -4.19 -5.54
CA GLU A 220 -4.66 -4.82 -6.24
C GLU A 220 -5.99 -4.42 -5.59
N LEU A 221 -6.47 -3.22 -5.90
CA LEU A 221 -7.70 -2.65 -5.35
C LEU A 221 -8.87 -2.64 -6.34
N GLU A 222 -8.67 -3.16 -7.55
CA GLU A 222 -9.75 -3.30 -8.55
C GLU A 222 -10.88 -4.19 -8.03
N THR A 223 -10.52 -5.08 -7.13
CA THR A 223 -11.38 -6.12 -6.60
C THR A 223 -11.19 -6.20 -5.10
N PHE A 224 -12.27 -6.10 -4.35
CA PHE A 224 -12.27 -6.31 -2.91
C PHE A 224 -13.60 -6.87 -2.42
N TRP A 225 -13.61 -7.40 -1.21
CA TRP A 225 -14.82 -7.88 -0.54
C TRP A 225 -15.17 -6.94 0.61
N ALA A 226 -16.45 -6.74 0.81
CA ALA A 226 -16.94 -5.89 1.88
C ALA A 226 -18.03 -6.59 2.69
N SER A 227 -18.09 -6.30 3.98
CA SER A 227 -19.19 -6.72 4.83
C SER A 227 -20.49 -6.04 4.44
N GLN A 228 -21.62 -6.63 4.83
CA GLN A 228 -22.96 -6.08 4.58
C GLN A 228 -23.11 -4.65 5.11
N ALA A 229 -22.42 -4.31 6.20
CA ALA A 229 -22.46 -2.97 6.81
C ALA A 229 -21.89 -1.86 5.91
N VAL A 230 -21.02 -2.19 4.95
CA VAL A 230 -20.42 -1.24 4.01
C VAL A 230 -21.27 -1.07 2.74
N LEU A 231 -22.18 -2.01 2.43
CA LEU A 231 -22.93 -2.02 1.19
C LEU A 231 -23.75 -0.76 0.89
N PRO A 232 -24.40 -0.09 1.85
CA PRO A 232 -25.18 1.12 1.56
C PRO A 232 -24.32 2.23 0.96
N GLU A 233 -23.09 2.41 1.50
CA GLU A 233 -22.12 3.38 1.03
C GLU A 233 -21.61 3.03 -0.39
N LEU A 234 -21.31 1.75 -0.61
CA LEU A 234 -20.88 1.25 -1.90
C LEU A 234 -21.94 1.41 -3.00
N LYS A 235 -23.20 1.11 -2.69
CA LYS A 235 -24.33 1.29 -3.61
C LYS A 235 -24.59 2.77 -3.95
N ALA A 236 -24.28 3.68 -3.04
CA ALA A 236 -24.42 5.12 -3.27
C ALA A 236 -23.30 5.69 -4.15
N ASN A 237 -22.19 4.97 -4.36
CA ASN A 237 -21.10 5.41 -5.19
C ASN A 237 -21.33 5.02 -6.66
N PRO A 238 -21.54 5.98 -7.59
CA PRO A 238 -21.84 5.70 -8.99
C PRO A 238 -20.67 5.04 -9.76
N GLU A 239 -19.47 5.10 -9.20
CA GLU A 239 -18.28 4.47 -9.80
C GLU A 239 -18.16 2.99 -9.46
N ILE A 240 -19.01 2.47 -8.55
CA ILE A 240 -19.02 1.09 -8.13
C ILE A 240 -20.11 0.30 -8.84
N THR A 241 -19.70 -0.68 -9.63
CA THR A 241 -20.61 -1.67 -10.19
C THR A 241 -20.45 -2.96 -9.38
N ALA A 242 -21.47 -3.37 -8.63
CA ALA A 242 -21.39 -4.55 -7.78
C ALA A 242 -22.46 -5.56 -8.15
N ASP A 243 -22.06 -6.80 -8.45
CA ASP A 243 -22.95 -7.95 -8.30
C ASP A 243 -22.82 -8.43 -6.85
N LEU A 244 -23.86 -8.14 -6.06
CA LEU A 244 -23.82 -8.27 -4.60
C LEU A 244 -24.31 -9.65 -4.14
N GLN A 245 -23.70 -10.71 -4.66
CA GLN A 245 -23.95 -12.04 -4.15
C GLN A 245 -23.26 -12.21 -2.77
N PRO A 246 -23.97 -12.71 -1.75
CA PRO A 246 -23.36 -12.98 -0.45
C PRO A 246 -22.32 -14.10 -0.58
N ILE A 247 -21.14 -13.85 -0.05
CA ILE A 247 -20.05 -14.81 0.01
C ILE A 247 -19.65 -14.99 1.47
N GLU A 248 -19.45 -16.24 1.89
CA GLU A 248 -18.96 -16.54 3.23
C GLU A 248 -17.43 -16.60 3.26
N LEU A 249 -16.83 -16.06 4.32
CA LEU A 249 -15.42 -16.31 4.61
C LEU A 249 -15.27 -17.80 5.00
N ARG A 250 -14.58 -18.55 4.16
CA ARG A 250 -14.35 -19.99 4.40
C ARG A 250 -12.92 -20.22 4.87
N PHE A 251 -12.78 -21.04 5.87
CA PHE A 251 -11.48 -21.45 6.41
C PHE A 251 -11.35 -22.98 6.30
N ASN A 252 -10.13 -23.43 5.99
CA ASN A 252 -9.84 -24.86 6.02
C ASN A 252 -9.74 -25.40 7.46
N GLN A 253 -9.39 -26.68 7.61
CA GLN A 253 -9.30 -27.34 8.92
C GLN A 253 -8.21 -26.70 9.82
N ASP A 254 -7.15 -26.14 9.23
CA ASP A 254 -6.07 -25.48 9.95
C ASP A 254 -6.41 -24.00 10.27
N GLY A 255 -7.61 -23.54 9.94
CA GLY A 255 -8.06 -22.17 10.13
C GLY A 255 -7.48 -21.20 9.11
N ARG A 256 -6.90 -21.68 8.01
CA ARG A 256 -6.40 -20.84 6.93
C ARG A 256 -7.54 -20.38 6.04
N LEU A 257 -7.55 -19.11 5.71
CA LEU A 257 -8.55 -18.53 4.81
C LEU A 257 -8.40 -19.14 3.41
N ILE A 258 -9.51 -19.65 2.89
CA ILE A 258 -9.53 -20.24 1.55
C ILE A 258 -9.52 -19.09 0.53
N PRO A 259 -8.57 -19.08 -0.43
CA PRO A 259 -8.60 -18.11 -1.52
C PRO A 259 -9.93 -18.22 -2.28
N MET A 260 -10.53 -17.10 -2.54
CA MET A 260 -11.70 -17.05 -3.41
C MET A 260 -11.26 -17.19 -4.86
N SER A 261 -11.89 -18.04 -5.63
CA SER A 261 -11.55 -18.20 -7.05
C SER A 261 -12.01 -16.99 -7.87
N ALA A 262 -11.30 -16.70 -8.97
CA ALA A 262 -11.70 -15.64 -9.90
C ALA A 262 -13.11 -15.85 -10.50
N ARG A 263 -13.68 -17.06 -10.41
CA ARG A 263 -15.06 -17.39 -10.84
C ARG A 263 -16.10 -16.95 -9.81
N GLU A 264 -15.70 -16.74 -8.55
CA GLU A 264 -16.54 -16.21 -7.48
C GLU A 264 -16.53 -14.67 -7.47
N PHE A 265 -15.92 -14.04 -8.50
CA PHE A 265 -15.86 -12.60 -8.71
C PHE A 265 -16.64 -12.21 -9.96
N PRO A 266 -17.92 -11.88 -9.85
CA PRO A 266 -18.73 -11.54 -11.02
C PRO A 266 -18.42 -10.16 -11.60
N ILE A 267 -17.55 -9.34 -10.97
CA ILE A 267 -17.35 -7.97 -11.41
C ILE A 267 -15.87 -7.69 -11.65
N LYS A 268 -15.58 -7.30 -12.89
CA LYS A 268 -14.30 -6.69 -13.27
C LYS A 268 -14.50 -5.19 -13.42
N PHE A 269 -13.66 -4.42 -12.80
CA PHE A 269 -13.59 -2.99 -12.96
C PHE A 269 -12.49 -2.62 -13.97
N ASP A 270 -12.80 -1.78 -14.95
CA ASP A 270 -11.82 -1.31 -15.91
C ASP A 270 -11.21 0.01 -15.45
N MET A 271 -10.14 -0.07 -14.66
CA MET A 271 -9.40 1.08 -14.16
C MET A 271 -8.46 1.73 -15.19
N ARG A 272 -8.35 1.20 -16.41
CA ARG A 272 -7.42 1.72 -17.43
C ARG A 272 -7.71 3.16 -17.82
N PHE A 273 -8.95 3.61 -17.66
CA PHE A 273 -9.42 4.92 -18.12
C PHE A 273 -9.98 5.81 -17.00
N LYS A 274 -9.97 5.37 -15.73
CA LYS A 274 -10.53 6.14 -14.61
C LYS A 274 -9.46 6.56 -13.60
N THR A 275 -9.67 7.70 -13.01
CA THR A 275 -8.80 8.31 -11.99
C THR A 275 -8.99 7.73 -10.59
N HIS A 276 -10.02 6.88 -10.37
CA HIS A 276 -10.33 6.26 -9.09
C HIS A 276 -10.76 4.81 -9.26
N PRO A 277 -10.32 3.90 -8.35
CA PRO A 277 -10.66 2.49 -8.39
C PRO A 277 -12.07 2.26 -7.88
N THR A 278 -12.81 1.37 -8.51
CA THR A 278 -14.03 0.85 -7.89
C THR A 278 -14.54 -0.45 -8.46
N SER A 279 -14.49 -1.51 -7.73
CA SER A 279 -15.44 -2.62 -7.78
C SER A 279 -15.51 -3.39 -6.48
N VAL A 280 -16.71 -3.69 -6.04
CA VAL A 280 -16.99 -4.51 -4.85
C VAL A 280 -17.56 -5.83 -5.27
N LEU A 281 -17.07 -6.88 -4.72
CA LEU A 281 -17.37 -8.25 -5.09
C LEU A 281 -17.91 -9.04 -3.92
N GLY A 282 -19.18 -8.99 -3.74
CA GLY A 282 -19.81 -9.77 -2.71
C GLY A 282 -19.67 -9.18 -1.29
N PHE A 283 -20.48 -9.64 -0.37
CA PHE A 283 -20.40 -9.26 1.03
C PHE A 283 -20.17 -10.48 1.93
N ILE A 284 -19.43 -10.23 2.99
CA ILE A 284 -19.11 -11.22 4.01
C ILE A 284 -20.30 -11.29 4.97
N ARG A 285 -20.86 -12.48 5.15
CA ARG A 285 -21.83 -12.80 6.20
C ARG A 285 -21.16 -13.28 7.46
#